data_3eadafd9d6b53d316535b106199a0fe2
#
_entry.id   3eadafd9d6b53d316535b106199a0fe2
#
_cell.length_a   1.000
_cell.length_b   1.000
_cell.length_c   1.000
_cell.angle_alpha   90.00
_cell.angle_beta   90.00
_cell.angle_gamma   90.00
#
_symmetry.space_group_name_H-M   'P 1'
#
loop_
_entity.id
_entity.type
_entity.pdbx_description
1 polymer ?
#
loop_
_entity_poly.entity_id
_entity_poly.type
_entity_poly.pdbx_seq_one_letter_code
_entity_poly.pdbx_strand_id
1 'polypeptide(L)'
;MAAAITLAADAPTLSSANTGFMLICSALVLIMTPGLAFFYGGMVRVKSTLNMLMMSFISIGIVTILWVLYGFSLAFGTDSGSLIGWNSDWVGLSNIGLTQLWDGYTIPIFVFMVFQMMFAIITPALISGALADRVKFSAWALFVALWATVVYFPVAHWVWGAGGWAFELGVIDFAGGTAVHINAGAAALGVILVIGKRIGFKKDPMRPHSLPLVMLGAGLLWFGWFGFNAGSWLGNDDGVGALMFVNTQVATAAAMLAWLVYEKIRHGAFTTLGAASGAVAGLVAITPSGGAVSPLGAIAVGAIAGVLCAMAVGLKYKFGYDDSLDVVGVHLVGGVVGSLLIGLFASGKGQSDVEGLFYGGGLDQFWKQCAGVFAVLGYSLVVSAILAFLLDKTIGMRVSEDDEVAGIDQAEHAETAYDFSGAGGGAARTTALPTAVTDASKKVDA
;
A
#
# COMPACT_ATOMS: atom_id res chain seq x y z
N MET A 1 -12.03 -37.46 -39.62
CA MET A 1 -11.62 -36.10 -39.97
C MET A 1 -12.74 -35.16 -39.59
N ALA A 2 -12.78 -34.67 -38.37
CA ALA A 2 -13.68 -33.59 -37.94
C ALA A 2 -12.84 -32.33 -37.86
N ALA A 3 -13.05 -31.41 -38.79
CA ALA A 3 -12.42 -30.10 -38.75
C ALA A 3 -12.95 -29.33 -37.54
N ALA A 4 -12.10 -29.10 -36.55
CA ALA A 4 -12.37 -28.13 -35.51
C ALA A 4 -12.37 -26.76 -36.19
N ILE A 5 -13.54 -26.16 -36.31
CA ILE A 5 -13.71 -24.76 -36.63
C ILE A 5 -13.27 -24.02 -35.36
N THR A 6 -11.99 -23.64 -35.27
CA THR A 6 -11.55 -22.58 -34.33
C THR A 6 -12.20 -21.31 -34.85
N LEU A 7 -13.33 -20.93 -34.24
CA LEU A 7 -13.81 -19.55 -34.33
C LEU A 7 -12.66 -18.67 -33.80
N ALA A 8 -12.05 -17.91 -34.70
CA ALA A 8 -11.15 -16.85 -34.28
C ALA A 8 -11.97 -15.94 -33.36
N ALA A 9 -11.58 -15.84 -32.09
CA ALA A 9 -12.22 -14.90 -31.19
C ALA A 9 -12.04 -13.50 -31.83
N ASP A 10 -13.15 -12.79 -32.01
CA ASP A 10 -13.11 -11.44 -32.53
C ASP A 10 -12.17 -10.59 -31.67
N ALA A 11 -11.36 -9.74 -32.30
CA ALA A 11 -10.47 -8.84 -31.57
C ALA A 11 -11.29 -8.01 -30.57
N PRO A 12 -10.77 -7.78 -29.34
CA PRO A 12 -11.51 -7.06 -28.33
C PRO A 12 -11.91 -5.67 -28.83
N THR A 13 -13.16 -5.27 -28.56
CA THR A 13 -13.68 -3.97 -28.90
C THR A 13 -13.87 -3.11 -27.65
N LEU A 14 -13.84 -1.80 -27.80
CA LEU A 14 -14.01 -0.87 -26.68
C LEU A 14 -15.34 -1.10 -25.97
N SER A 15 -15.29 -1.38 -24.67
CA SER A 15 -16.46 -1.47 -23.79
C SER A 15 -16.60 -0.18 -22.97
N SER A 16 -17.67 0.56 -23.20
CA SER A 16 -18.00 1.75 -22.37
C SER A 16 -18.34 1.36 -20.93
N ALA A 17 -18.93 0.17 -20.74
CA ALA A 17 -19.27 -0.34 -19.39
C ALA A 17 -17.99 -0.63 -18.58
N ASN A 18 -17.04 -1.40 -19.14
CA ASN A 18 -15.76 -1.68 -18.48
C ASN A 18 -14.93 -0.43 -18.30
N THR A 19 -14.92 0.47 -19.27
CA THR A 19 -14.24 1.79 -19.16
C THR A 19 -14.81 2.59 -18.00
N GLY A 20 -16.14 2.72 -17.88
CA GLY A 20 -16.79 3.42 -16.78
C GLY A 20 -16.51 2.76 -15.42
N PHE A 21 -16.60 1.42 -15.34
CA PHE A 21 -16.26 0.64 -14.16
C PHE A 21 -14.82 0.92 -13.70
N MET A 22 -13.86 0.88 -14.61
CA MET A 22 -12.44 1.08 -14.30
C MET A 22 -12.12 2.51 -13.87
N LEU A 23 -12.77 3.53 -14.46
CA LEU A 23 -12.61 4.92 -14.02
C LEU A 23 -13.14 5.13 -12.59
N ILE A 24 -14.27 4.51 -12.25
CA ILE A 24 -14.80 4.52 -10.87
C ILE A 24 -13.85 3.77 -9.94
N CYS A 25 -13.35 2.59 -10.31
CA CYS A 25 -12.37 1.84 -9.52
C CYS A 25 -11.09 2.65 -9.30
N SER A 26 -10.59 3.36 -10.30
CA SER A 26 -9.42 4.24 -10.17
C SER A 26 -9.65 5.35 -9.15
N ALA A 27 -10.82 6.00 -9.17
CA ALA A 27 -11.18 7.01 -8.18
C ALA A 27 -11.32 6.44 -6.76
N LEU A 28 -11.85 5.22 -6.63
CA LEU A 28 -11.93 4.49 -5.36
C LEU A 28 -10.54 4.13 -4.82
N VAL A 29 -9.58 3.77 -5.66
CA VAL A 29 -8.20 3.54 -5.21
C VAL A 29 -7.53 4.85 -4.82
N LEU A 30 -7.75 5.95 -5.56
CA LEU A 30 -7.17 7.25 -5.19
C LEU A 30 -7.58 7.68 -3.78
N ILE A 31 -8.84 7.51 -3.38
CA ILE A 31 -9.31 7.90 -2.05
C ILE A 31 -8.65 7.10 -0.92
N MET A 32 -8.05 5.94 -1.23
CA MET A 32 -7.34 5.15 -0.23
C MET A 32 -6.07 5.86 0.27
N THR A 33 -5.40 6.66 -0.54
CA THR A 33 -4.22 7.42 -0.09
C THR A 33 -4.59 8.49 0.95
N PRO A 34 -5.60 9.37 0.77
CA PRO A 34 -6.16 10.16 1.85
C PRO A 34 -6.69 9.33 3.04
N GLY A 35 -7.35 8.21 2.77
CA GLY A 35 -7.80 7.29 3.81
C GLY A 35 -6.64 6.78 4.68
N LEU A 36 -5.54 6.39 4.05
CA LEU A 36 -4.30 5.99 4.73
C LEU A 36 -3.72 7.14 5.54
N ALA A 37 -3.73 8.35 4.98
CA ALA A 37 -3.25 9.55 5.67
C ALA A 37 -4.03 9.77 6.99
N PHE A 38 -5.35 9.63 6.99
CA PHE A 38 -6.17 9.73 8.21
C PHE A 38 -5.97 8.54 9.16
N PHE A 39 -5.86 7.33 8.63
CA PHE A 39 -5.59 6.13 9.42
C PHE A 39 -4.27 6.25 10.18
N TYR A 40 -3.18 6.57 9.49
CA TYR A 40 -1.87 6.79 10.09
C TYR A 40 -1.83 8.08 10.93
N GLY A 41 -2.39 9.17 10.41
CA GLY A 41 -2.46 10.44 11.11
C GLY A 41 -3.14 10.34 12.47
N GLY A 42 -4.21 9.53 12.58
CA GLY A 42 -4.89 9.26 13.86
C GLY A 42 -4.06 8.40 14.82
N MET A 43 -3.20 7.53 14.31
CA MET A 43 -2.38 6.60 15.10
C MET A 43 -1.12 7.23 15.71
N VAL A 44 -0.59 8.29 15.11
CA VAL A 44 0.61 8.99 15.62
C VAL A 44 0.30 9.88 16.81
N ARG A 45 1.34 10.43 17.43
CA ARG A 45 1.19 11.48 18.44
C ARG A 45 0.68 12.77 17.78
N VAL A 46 -0.09 13.56 18.52
CA VAL A 46 -0.75 14.81 18.03
C VAL A 46 0.22 15.78 17.33
N LYS A 47 1.46 15.82 17.76
CA LYS A 47 2.53 16.71 17.29
C LYS A 47 3.26 16.21 16.01
N SER A 48 2.79 15.11 15.43
CA SER A 48 3.30 14.51 14.19
C SER A 48 2.18 14.17 13.19
N THR A 49 0.99 14.71 13.42
CA THR A 49 -0.20 14.41 12.62
C THR A 49 -0.09 14.95 11.21
N LEU A 50 0.28 16.24 11.05
CA LEU A 50 0.37 16.88 9.75
C LEU A 50 1.51 16.29 8.91
N ASN A 51 2.66 16.03 9.53
CA ASN A 51 3.76 15.37 8.84
C ASN A 51 3.32 13.99 8.30
N MET A 52 2.57 13.22 9.08
CA MET A 52 2.08 11.92 8.65
C MET A 52 1.10 12.02 7.48
N LEU A 53 0.18 13.00 7.52
CA LEU A 53 -0.72 13.33 6.42
C LEU A 53 0.08 13.69 5.17
N MET A 54 1.04 14.62 5.29
CA MET A 54 1.88 15.09 4.21
C MET A 54 2.75 13.99 3.60
N MET A 55 3.29 13.07 4.40
CA MET A 55 4.06 11.93 3.91
C MET A 55 3.22 11.01 2.99
N SER A 56 1.93 10.87 3.25
CA SER A 56 1.03 10.14 2.35
C SER A 56 0.66 10.95 1.12
N PHE A 57 0.28 12.23 1.29
CA PHE A 57 -0.17 13.08 0.18
C PHE A 57 0.91 13.40 -0.84
N ILE A 58 2.17 13.57 -0.41
CA ILE A 58 3.28 13.88 -1.33
C ILE A 58 3.52 12.75 -2.34
N SER A 59 3.21 11.49 -1.97
CA SER A 59 3.29 10.35 -2.89
C SER A 59 2.37 10.53 -4.09
N ILE A 60 1.18 11.14 -3.91
CA ILE A 60 0.26 11.43 -5.02
C ILE A 60 0.95 12.34 -6.04
N GLY A 61 1.57 13.43 -5.58
CA GLY A 61 2.23 14.39 -6.48
C GLY A 61 3.44 13.78 -7.18
N ILE A 62 4.38 13.25 -6.41
CA ILE A 62 5.65 12.74 -6.94
C ILE A 62 5.43 11.57 -7.88
N VAL A 63 4.69 10.55 -7.44
CA VAL A 63 4.55 9.32 -8.22
C VAL A 63 3.72 9.54 -9.48
N THR A 64 2.68 10.39 -9.43
CA THR A 64 1.91 10.75 -10.63
C THR A 64 2.81 11.30 -11.73
N ILE A 65 3.70 12.24 -11.40
CA ILE A 65 4.60 12.84 -12.37
C ILE A 65 5.60 11.81 -12.91
N LEU A 66 6.25 11.04 -12.03
CA LEU A 66 7.20 10.00 -12.45
C LEU A 66 6.54 8.91 -13.29
N TRP A 67 5.31 8.53 -12.95
CA TRP A 67 4.54 7.54 -13.68
C TRP A 67 4.25 7.95 -15.11
N VAL A 68 3.81 9.19 -15.28
CA VAL A 68 3.57 9.78 -16.62
C VAL A 68 4.87 9.92 -17.41
N LEU A 69 5.94 10.39 -16.77
CA LEU A 69 7.21 10.61 -17.46
C LEU A 69 7.85 9.32 -17.97
N TYR A 70 7.91 8.27 -17.15
CA TYR A 70 8.59 7.02 -17.51
C TYR A 70 8.13 5.78 -16.75
N GLY A 71 7.48 5.93 -15.60
CA GLY A 71 7.15 4.81 -14.70
C GLY A 71 6.21 3.81 -15.35
N PHE A 72 5.20 4.28 -16.07
CA PHE A 72 4.30 3.40 -16.82
C PHE A 72 5.04 2.58 -17.87
N SER A 73 5.97 3.19 -18.59
CA SER A 73 6.83 2.50 -19.57
C SER A 73 7.73 1.46 -18.90
N LEU A 74 8.34 1.77 -17.74
CA LEU A 74 9.20 0.83 -17.01
C LEU A 74 8.43 -0.37 -16.44
N ALA A 75 7.19 -0.15 -15.99
CA ALA A 75 6.37 -1.21 -15.39
C ALA A 75 5.68 -2.09 -16.43
N PHE A 76 5.17 -1.52 -17.53
CA PHE A 76 4.27 -2.20 -18.45
C PHE A 76 4.68 -2.14 -19.92
N GLY A 77 5.82 -1.53 -20.24
CA GLY A 77 6.39 -1.54 -21.58
C GLY A 77 6.84 -2.91 -22.03
N THR A 78 7.36 -2.99 -23.26
CA THR A 78 7.93 -4.21 -23.81
C THR A 78 9.03 -4.76 -22.89
N ASP A 79 8.97 -6.04 -22.58
CA ASP A 79 9.90 -6.69 -21.66
C ASP A 79 11.38 -6.53 -22.07
N SER A 80 12.22 -6.32 -21.07
CA SER A 80 13.66 -6.28 -21.19
C SER A 80 14.31 -7.15 -20.10
N GLY A 81 14.61 -8.38 -20.47
CA GLY A 81 15.30 -9.34 -19.62
C GLY A 81 14.50 -9.82 -18.42
N SER A 82 13.18 -9.79 -18.51
CA SER A 82 12.21 -10.20 -17.47
C SER A 82 12.26 -9.38 -16.16
N LEU A 83 12.98 -8.24 -16.18
CA LEU A 83 13.22 -7.41 -15.00
C LEU A 83 12.56 -6.04 -15.07
N ILE A 84 12.49 -5.44 -16.26
CA ILE A 84 11.86 -4.13 -16.49
C ILE A 84 11.21 -4.12 -17.87
N GLY A 85 10.17 -3.30 -18.04
CA GLY A 85 9.63 -2.96 -19.34
C GLY A 85 10.25 -1.68 -19.90
N TRP A 86 10.13 -1.46 -21.21
CA TRP A 86 10.39 -0.16 -21.83
C TRP A 86 9.62 -0.01 -23.13
N ASN A 87 8.92 1.11 -23.25
CA ASN A 87 8.28 1.53 -24.50
C ASN A 87 8.44 3.05 -24.64
N SER A 88 9.25 3.48 -25.60
CA SER A 88 9.51 4.90 -25.84
C SER A 88 8.25 5.71 -26.17
N ASP A 89 7.25 5.09 -26.80
CA ASP A 89 5.99 5.75 -27.16
C ASP A 89 5.12 6.08 -25.94
N TRP A 90 5.39 5.42 -24.81
CA TRP A 90 4.68 5.63 -23.55
C TRP A 90 5.38 6.64 -22.62
N VAL A 91 6.57 7.10 -22.98
CA VAL A 91 7.27 8.17 -22.24
C VAL A 91 6.50 9.47 -22.42
N GLY A 92 6.07 10.07 -21.31
CA GLY A 92 5.19 11.25 -21.33
C GLY A 92 3.79 10.98 -21.89
N LEU A 93 3.41 9.72 -22.13
CA LEU A 93 2.13 9.26 -22.71
C LEU A 93 1.84 9.88 -24.10
N SER A 94 2.88 10.30 -24.80
CA SER A 94 2.77 11.18 -25.97
C SER A 94 2.21 10.50 -27.23
N ASN A 95 2.41 9.20 -27.38
CA ASN A 95 2.01 8.44 -28.58
C ASN A 95 0.92 7.40 -28.32
N ILE A 96 0.09 7.60 -27.29
CA ILE A 96 -1.03 6.72 -26.96
C ILE A 96 -2.31 7.28 -27.59
N GLY A 97 -2.98 6.48 -28.43
CA GLY A 97 -4.28 6.82 -29.01
C GLY A 97 -5.41 6.82 -27.98
N LEU A 98 -6.34 7.78 -28.06
CA LEU A 98 -7.44 7.91 -27.07
C LEU A 98 -8.31 6.66 -26.93
N THR A 99 -8.48 5.91 -27.99
CA THR A 99 -9.29 4.66 -28.04
C THR A 99 -8.41 3.42 -28.19
N GLN A 100 -7.10 3.56 -28.15
CA GLN A 100 -6.16 2.43 -28.21
C GLN A 100 -6.36 1.54 -26.99
N LEU A 101 -6.72 0.28 -27.22
CA LEU A 101 -7.00 -0.68 -26.17
C LEU A 101 -5.73 -1.20 -25.52
N TRP A 102 -5.82 -1.52 -24.22
CA TRP A 102 -4.84 -2.35 -23.55
C TRP A 102 -4.92 -3.78 -24.13
N ASP A 103 -3.77 -4.36 -24.43
CA ASP A 103 -3.70 -5.62 -25.16
C ASP A 103 -4.47 -6.75 -24.44
N GLY A 104 -5.34 -7.41 -25.19
CA GLY A 104 -6.22 -8.45 -24.68
C GLY A 104 -7.46 -7.96 -23.90
N TYR A 105 -7.64 -6.65 -23.72
CA TYR A 105 -8.73 -6.07 -22.91
C TYR A 105 -9.63 -5.13 -23.70
N THR A 106 -10.79 -4.81 -23.14
CA THR A 106 -11.82 -3.95 -23.74
C THR A 106 -11.77 -2.50 -23.26
N ILE A 107 -10.70 -2.12 -22.54
CA ILE A 107 -10.52 -0.79 -21.97
C ILE A 107 -9.34 -0.05 -22.64
N PRO A 108 -9.38 1.29 -22.76
CA PRO A 108 -8.26 2.07 -23.29
C PRO A 108 -7.00 1.97 -22.44
N ILE A 109 -5.83 2.09 -23.08
CA ILE A 109 -4.52 2.15 -22.37
C ILE A 109 -4.52 3.24 -21.30
N PHE A 110 -5.11 4.42 -21.56
CA PHE A 110 -5.20 5.49 -20.55
C PHE A 110 -5.96 5.08 -19.29
N VAL A 111 -6.96 4.23 -19.43
CA VAL A 111 -7.76 3.72 -18.29
C VAL A 111 -6.95 2.70 -17.48
N PHE A 112 -6.25 1.80 -18.16
CA PHE A 112 -5.31 0.89 -17.51
C PHE A 112 -4.18 1.65 -16.81
N MET A 113 -3.57 2.62 -17.51
CA MET A 113 -2.48 3.44 -17.02
C MET A 113 -2.86 4.19 -15.74
N VAL A 114 -4.02 4.88 -15.72
CA VAL A 114 -4.45 5.63 -14.53
C VAL A 114 -4.83 4.71 -13.38
N PHE A 115 -5.41 3.54 -13.64
CA PHE A 115 -5.69 2.55 -12.60
C PHE A 115 -4.40 2.06 -11.95
N GLN A 116 -3.41 1.65 -12.73
CA GLN A 116 -2.11 1.19 -12.22
C GLN A 116 -1.30 2.32 -11.54
N MET A 117 -1.48 3.57 -11.97
CA MET A 117 -0.91 4.74 -11.29
C MET A 117 -1.34 4.81 -9.82
N MET A 118 -2.60 4.50 -9.52
CA MET A 118 -3.11 4.57 -8.14
C MET A 118 -2.37 3.58 -7.22
N PHE A 119 -2.00 2.42 -7.73
CA PHE A 119 -1.19 1.43 -7.01
C PHE A 119 0.25 1.91 -6.80
N ALA A 120 0.83 2.51 -7.83
CA ALA A 120 2.16 3.11 -7.74
C ALA A 120 2.21 4.24 -6.68
N ILE A 121 1.13 5.02 -6.53
CA ILE A 121 0.99 6.10 -5.55
C ILE A 121 0.91 5.56 -4.12
N ILE A 122 0.00 4.60 -3.87
CA ILE A 122 -0.28 4.16 -2.50
C ILE A 122 0.85 3.31 -1.92
N THR A 123 1.57 2.55 -2.74
CA THR A 123 2.58 1.61 -2.26
C THR A 123 3.69 2.27 -1.44
N PRO A 124 4.37 3.34 -1.91
CA PRO A 124 5.32 4.06 -1.06
C PRO A 124 4.63 4.74 0.13
N ALA A 125 3.41 5.24 -0.02
CA ALA A 125 2.68 5.85 1.10
C ALA A 125 2.52 4.88 2.29
N LEU A 126 2.32 3.57 2.04
CA LEU A 126 2.27 2.56 3.09
C LEU A 126 3.54 2.51 3.95
N ILE A 127 4.72 2.68 3.34
CA ILE A 127 6.01 2.63 4.04
C ILE A 127 6.09 3.71 5.12
N SER A 128 5.49 4.88 4.89
CA SER A 128 5.55 6.03 5.79
C SER A 128 5.10 5.71 7.22
N GLY A 129 4.14 4.79 7.37
CA GLY A 129 3.64 4.37 8.67
C GLY A 129 4.71 3.79 9.61
N ALA A 130 5.70 3.09 9.07
CA ALA A 130 6.81 2.57 9.86
C ALA A 130 7.82 3.65 10.29
N LEU A 131 7.82 4.80 9.62
CA LEU A 131 8.81 5.88 9.75
C LEU A 131 8.33 7.04 10.62
N ALA A 132 7.09 7.00 11.07
CA ALA A 132 6.44 8.07 11.81
C ALA A 132 7.30 8.60 12.98
N ASP A 133 7.12 9.87 13.27
CA ASP A 133 7.74 10.62 14.40
C ASP A 133 9.26 10.85 14.29
N ARG A 134 9.96 10.53 13.19
CA ARG A 134 11.44 10.66 13.15
C ARG A 134 12.08 10.98 11.81
N VAL A 135 11.32 11.00 10.71
CA VAL A 135 11.90 11.21 9.37
C VAL A 135 11.64 12.61 8.87
N LYS A 136 12.66 13.25 8.30
CA LYS A 136 12.56 14.54 7.62
C LYS A 136 11.68 14.43 6.39
N PHE A 137 10.78 15.39 6.19
CA PHE A 137 9.87 15.38 5.06
C PHE A 137 10.58 15.45 3.71
N SER A 138 11.64 16.25 3.59
CA SER A 138 12.43 16.36 2.36
C SER A 138 13.15 15.05 1.99
N ALA A 139 13.68 14.34 2.98
CA ALA A 139 14.31 13.05 2.79
C ALA A 139 13.28 11.97 2.39
N TRP A 140 12.10 12.02 2.98
CA TRP A 140 10.97 11.17 2.58
C TRP A 140 10.56 11.40 1.14
N ALA A 141 10.38 12.65 0.73
CA ALA A 141 9.99 12.99 -0.64
C ALA A 141 11.00 12.45 -1.68
N LEU A 142 12.30 12.59 -1.40
CA LEU A 142 13.35 12.03 -2.26
C LEU A 142 13.37 10.51 -2.23
N PHE A 143 13.16 9.90 -1.05
CA PHE A 143 13.04 8.44 -0.92
C PHE A 143 11.90 7.90 -1.78
N VAL A 144 10.72 8.51 -1.75
CA VAL A 144 9.55 8.11 -2.57
C VAL A 144 9.92 8.11 -4.06
N ALA A 145 10.57 9.16 -4.55
CA ALA A 145 10.95 9.25 -5.96
C ALA A 145 11.92 8.14 -6.38
N LEU A 146 12.98 7.94 -5.59
CA LEU A 146 13.99 6.92 -5.87
C LEU A 146 13.41 5.51 -5.71
N TRP A 147 12.66 5.26 -4.64
CA TRP A 147 12.08 3.95 -4.33
C TRP A 147 11.04 3.52 -5.38
N ALA A 148 10.16 4.44 -5.79
CA ALA A 148 9.22 4.15 -6.86
C ALA A 148 9.95 3.71 -8.14
N THR A 149 11.04 4.42 -8.48
CA THR A 149 11.82 4.17 -9.71
C THR A 149 12.57 2.83 -9.66
N VAL A 150 13.29 2.56 -8.57
CA VAL A 150 14.21 1.40 -8.54
C VAL A 150 13.60 0.17 -7.85
N VAL A 151 12.48 0.31 -7.14
CA VAL A 151 11.84 -0.84 -6.47
C VAL A 151 10.46 -1.09 -7.04
N TYR A 152 9.55 -0.11 -6.96
CA TYR A 152 8.15 -0.36 -7.32
C TYR A 152 7.97 -0.67 -8.80
N PHE A 153 8.50 0.15 -9.71
CA PHE A 153 8.30 -0.05 -11.15
C PHE A 153 8.85 -1.39 -11.65
N PRO A 154 10.07 -1.81 -11.25
CA PRO A 154 10.57 -3.15 -11.57
C PRO A 154 9.70 -4.26 -10.98
N VAL A 155 9.31 -4.19 -9.71
CA VAL A 155 8.49 -5.24 -9.07
C VAL A 155 7.11 -5.33 -9.72
N ALA A 156 6.49 -4.21 -10.11
CA ALA A 156 5.24 -4.20 -10.86
C ALA A 156 5.39 -4.92 -12.21
N HIS A 157 6.54 -4.72 -12.91
CA HIS A 157 6.85 -5.45 -14.13
C HIS A 157 7.00 -6.95 -13.85
N TRP A 158 7.74 -7.35 -12.82
CA TRP A 158 7.94 -8.77 -12.49
C TRP A 158 6.64 -9.52 -12.31
N VAL A 159 5.67 -8.87 -11.63
CA VAL A 159 4.45 -9.53 -11.15
C VAL A 159 3.29 -9.40 -12.13
N TRP A 160 3.20 -8.28 -12.85
CA TRP A 160 2.06 -7.93 -13.70
C TRP A 160 2.40 -7.58 -15.14
N GLY A 161 3.65 -7.23 -15.42
CA GLY A 161 4.11 -6.93 -16.78
C GLY A 161 4.22 -8.19 -17.62
N ALA A 162 3.79 -8.11 -18.87
CA ALA A 162 4.00 -9.20 -19.84
C ALA A 162 5.51 -9.44 -20.03
N GLY A 163 5.97 -10.69 -19.87
CA GLY A 163 7.38 -11.05 -19.89
C GLY A 163 8.10 -10.95 -18.53
N GLY A 164 7.49 -10.35 -17.52
CA GLY A 164 8.02 -10.33 -16.16
C GLY A 164 8.24 -11.74 -15.61
N TRP A 165 9.38 -11.99 -14.94
CA TRP A 165 9.76 -13.36 -14.56
C TRP A 165 8.76 -14.04 -13.60
N ALA A 166 8.13 -13.29 -12.68
CA ALA A 166 7.16 -13.85 -11.75
C ALA A 166 5.82 -14.14 -12.44
N PHE A 167 5.42 -13.26 -13.38
CA PHE A 167 4.25 -13.45 -14.24
C PHE A 167 4.42 -14.73 -15.08
N GLU A 168 5.55 -14.89 -15.76
CA GLU A 168 5.86 -16.06 -16.59
C GLU A 168 6.00 -17.35 -15.78
N LEU A 169 6.48 -17.28 -14.53
CA LEU A 169 6.52 -18.41 -13.60
C LEU A 169 5.10 -18.86 -13.20
N GLY A 170 4.09 -18.01 -13.36
CA GLY A 170 2.72 -18.25 -12.94
C GLY A 170 2.48 -17.94 -11.45
N VAL A 171 3.20 -16.97 -10.89
CA VAL A 171 2.88 -16.38 -9.58
C VAL A 171 1.53 -15.67 -9.70
N ILE A 172 0.59 -15.99 -8.84
CA ILE A 172 -0.70 -15.32 -8.77
C ILE A 172 -0.60 -14.19 -7.75
N ASP A 173 -0.84 -12.98 -8.23
CA ASP A 173 -1.02 -11.78 -7.40
C ASP A 173 -2.12 -10.92 -8.02
N PHE A 174 -3.36 -11.14 -7.57
CA PHE A 174 -4.54 -10.55 -8.21
C PHE A 174 -4.51 -9.02 -8.19
N ALA A 175 -4.24 -8.43 -7.05
CA ALA A 175 -4.30 -6.99 -6.88
C ALA A 175 -3.12 -6.37 -6.10
N GLY A 176 -2.05 -7.12 -5.77
CA GLY A 176 -0.86 -6.53 -5.17
C GLY A 176 -0.49 -7.03 -3.77
N GLY A 177 -0.81 -8.27 -3.44
CA GLY A 177 -0.28 -8.87 -2.21
C GLY A 177 1.24 -8.86 -2.18
N THR A 178 1.85 -9.20 -3.31
CA THR A 178 3.30 -9.19 -3.50
C THR A 178 3.79 -7.82 -3.94
N ALA A 179 3.25 -7.29 -5.03
CA ALA A 179 3.73 -6.05 -5.65
C ALA A 179 3.49 -4.79 -4.79
N VAL A 180 2.47 -4.78 -3.92
CA VAL A 180 2.14 -3.66 -3.03
C VAL A 180 2.50 -3.96 -1.59
N HIS A 181 1.88 -4.97 -0.97
CA HIS A 181 1.93 -5.15 0.49
C HIS A 181 3.22 -5.76 0.99
N ILE A 182 3.71 -6.85 0.38
CA ILE A 182 5.01 -7.44 0.72
C ILE A 182 6.11 -6.44 0.39
N ASN A 183 6.02 -5.81 -0.77
CA ASN A 183 6.97 -4.81 -1.24
C ASN A 183 7.09 -3.63 -0.25
N ALA A 184 5.97 -2.99 0.12
CA ALA A 184 5.96 -1.90 1.08
C ALA A 184 6.39 -2.33 2.48
N GLY A 185 5.92 -3.49 2.97
CA GLY A 185 6.23 -3.97 4.30
C GLY A 185 7.70 -4.39 4.46
N ALA A 186 8.30 -5.01 3.43
CA ALA A 186 9.73 -5.34 3.39
C ALA A 186 10.60 -4.07 3.28
N ALA A 187 10.18 -3.09 2.45
CA ALA A 187 10.83 -1.80 2.38
C ALA A 187 10.82 -1.08 3.74
N ALA A 188 9.66 -1.04 4.40
CA ALA A 188 9.52 -0.46 5.73
C ALA A 188 10.52 -1.09 6.71
N LEU A 189 10.61 -2.42 6.74
CA LEU A 189 11.58 -3.13 7.59
C LEU A 189 13.01 -2.74 7.23
N GLY A 190 13.37 -2.71 5.95
CA GLY A 190 14.71 -2.30 5.50
C GLY A 190 15.09 -0.88 5.98
N VAL A 191 14.17 0.08 5.79
CA VAL A 191 14.42 1.48 6.19
C VAL A 191 14.55 1.63 7.70
N ILE A 192 13.64 1.04 8.51
CA ILE A 192 13.68 1.20 9.98
C ILE A 192 14.90 0.57 10.62
N LEU A 193 15.49 -0.47 10.00
CA LEU A 193 16.75 -1.05 10.47
C LEU A 193 17.93 -0.08 10.28
N VAL A 194 17.86 0.80 9.29
CA VAL A 194 18.91 1.82 9.02
C VAL A 194 18.72 3.05 9.89
N ILE A 195 17.51 3.65 9.91
CA ILE A 195 17.27 4.91 10.60
C ILE A 195 17.16 4.75 12.13
N GLY A 196 16.98 3.53 12.63
CA GLY A 196 16.93 3.25 14.06
C GLY A 196 15.57 3.56 14.72
N LYS A 197 15.56 3.54 16.05
CA LYS A 197 14.35 3.65 16.89
C LYS A 197 14.01 5.09 17.23
N ARG A 198 12.72 5.36 17.46
CA ARG A 198 12.25 6.63 18.05
C ARG A 198 12.75 6.79 19.47
N ILE A 199 12.92 8.03 19.89
CA ILE A 199 13.16 8.37 21.30
C ILE A 199 11.96 7.86 22.12
N GLY A 200 12.26 7.14 23.21
CA GLY A 200 11.22 6.56 24.07
C GLY A 200 10.65 5.21 23.61
N PHE A 201 11.10 4.63 22.49
CA PHE A 201 10.63 3.30 22.06
C PHE A 201 10.80 2.26 23.18
N LYS A 202 9.74 1.50 23.47
CA LYS A 202 9.58 0.56 24.61
C LYS A 202 9.52 1.23 26.01
N LYS A 203 9.71 2.51 26.14
CA LYS A 203 9.66 3.22 27.42
C LYS A 203 8.39 4.04 27.56
N ASP A 204 8.02 4.76 26.48
CA ASP A 204 6.87 5.64 26.45
C ASP A 204 5.70 4.98 25.75
N PRO A 205 4.47 5.14 26.28
CA PRO A 205 3.26 4.62 25.64
C PRO A 205 2.85 5.48 24.45
N MET A 206 3.46 5.35 23.29
CA MET A 206 3.18 6.12 22.07
C MET A 206 1.76 5.84 21.54
N ARG A 207 0.74 6.32 22.27
CA ARG A 207 -0.68 6.03 22.00
C ARG A 207 -1.19 6.84 20.81
N PRO A 208 -2.13 6.28 20.02
CA PRO A 208 -2.90 7.03 19.04
C PRO A 208 -3.54 8.27 19.65
N HIS A 209 -3.40 9.42 18.99
CA HIS A 209 -4.02 10.65 19.51
C HIS A 209 -5.50 10.74 19.17
N SER A 210 -5.97 10.10 18.08
CA SER A 210 -7.35 10.17 17.61
C SER A 210 -7.85 8.85 17.02
N LEU A 211 -8.46 8.00 17.85
CA LEU A 211 -9.12 6.78 17.36
C LEU A 211 -10.28 7.06 16.39
N PRO A 212 -11.09 8.16 16.52
CA PRO A 212 -12.06 8.49 15.48
C PRO A 212 -11.46 8.71 14.10
N LEU A 213 -10.29 9.38 13.99
CA LEU A 213 -9.58 9.51 12.70
C LEU A 213 -9.08 8.16 12.19
N VAL A 214 -8.58 7.28 13.07
CA VAL A 214 -8.19 5.91 12.71
C VAL A 214 -9.37 5.15 12.10
N MET A 215 -10.55 5.23 12.72
CA MET A 215 -11.75 4.56 12.23
C MET A 215 -12.24 5.14 10.90
N LEU A 216 -12.20 6.47 10.76
CA LEU A 216 -12.52 7.15 9.51
C LEU A 216 -11.58 6.69 8.39
N GLY A 217 -10.28 6.71 8.65
CA GLY A 217 -9.27 6.25 7.70
C GLY A 217 -9.44 4.79 7.31
N ALA A 218 -9.69 3.90 8.29
CA ALA A 218 -9.98 2.48 8.04
C ALA A 218 -11.24 2.30 7.18
N GLY A 219 -12.30 3.08 7.42
CA GLY A 219 -13.53 3.07 6.62
C GLY A 219 -13.30 3.52 5.18
N LEU A 220 -12.51 4.59 4.96
CA LEU A 220 -12.15 5.06 3.62
C LEU A 220 -11.26 4.04 2.88
N LEU A 221 -10.31 3.41 3.58
CA LEU A 221 -9.50 2.32 3.04
C LEU A 221 -10.37 1.14 2.62
N TRP A 222 -11.29 0.70 3.47
CA TRP A 222 -12.20 -0.40 3.16
C TRP A 222 -13.07 -0.09 1.94
N PHE A 223 -13.67 1.10 1.91
CA PHE A 223 -14.49 1.54 0.79
C PHE A 223 -13.70 1.59 -0.52
N GLY A 224 -12.50 2.18 -0.51
CA GLY A 224 -11.64 2.24 -1.69
C GLY A 224 -11.13 0.88 -2.16
N TRP A 225 -11.01 -0.07 -1.23
CA TRP A 225 -10.48 -1.41 -1.53
C TRP A 225 -11.40 -2.25 -2.41
N PHE A 226 -12.68 -1.93 -2.46
CA PHE A 226 -13.55 -2.53 -3.47
C PHE A 226 -13.09 -2.20 -4.89
N GLY A 227 -12.72 -0.94 -5.14
CA GLY A 227 -12.13 -0.56 -6.42
C GLY A 227 -10.74 -1.14 -6.63
N PHE A 228 -9.92 -1.15 -5.58
CA PHE A 228 -8.57 -1.72 -5.59
C PHE A 228 -8.59 -3.18 -6.03
N ASN A 229 -9.43 -3.97 -5.40
CA ASN A 229 -9.51 -5.41 -5.65
C ASN A 229 -10.35 -5.75 -6.88
N ALA A 230 -11.61 -5.34 -6.95
CA ALA A 230 -12.48 -5.70 -8.07
C ALA A 230 -12.01 -5.09 -9.40
N GLY A 231 -11.47 -3.86 -9.37
CA GLY A 231 -10.91 -3.21 -10.55
C GLY A 231 -9.68 -3.91 -11.12
N SER A 232 -8.95 -4.69 -10.33
CA SER A 232 -7.75 -5.41 -10.80
C SER A 232 -8.05 -6.51 -11.82
N TRP A 233 -9.32 -6.87 -12.02
CA TRP A 233 -9.74 -7.73 -13.12
C TRP A 233 -9.87 -6.99 -14.47
N LEU A 234 -9.76 -5.66 -14.46
CA LEU A 234 -9.81 -4.78 -15.65
C LEU A 234 -11.14 -4.82 -16.42
N GLY A 235 -12.21 -5.28 -15.78
CA GLY A 235 -13.55 -5.42 -16.31
C GLY A 235 -14.41 -6.29 -15.38
N ASN A 236 -15.65 -6.61 -15.81
CA ASN A 236 -16.54 -7.49 -15.04
C ASN A 236 -17.50 -8.30 -15.91
N ASP A 237 -17.13 -8.58 -17.16
CA ASP A 237 -18.03 -9.28 -18.12
C ASP A 237 -18.24 -10.77 -17.75
N ASP A 238 -17.29 -11.38 -17.05
CA ASP A 238 -17.30 -12.80 -16.63
C ASP A 238 -17.61 -13.01 -15.13
N GLY A 239 -17.82 -11.92 -14.38
CA GLY A 239 -18.17 -11.96 -12.95
C GLY A 239 -17.00 -12.15 -11.98
N VAL A 240 -15.76 -12.28 -12.42
CA VAL A 240 -14.59 -12.41 -11.51
C VAL A 240 -14.39 -11.14 -10.68
N GLY A 241 -14.61 -9.95 -11.26
CA GLY A 241 -14.61 -8.70 -10.51
C GLY A 241 -15.66 -8.67 -9.39
N ALA A 242 -16.87 -9.21 -9.65
CA ALA A 242 -17.92 -9.34 -8.64
C ALA A 242 -17.56 -10.35 -7.55
N LEU A 243 -16.96 -11.50 -7.91
CA LEU A 243 -16.44 -12.48 -6.95
C LEU A 243 -15.40 -11.82 -6.03
N MET A 244 -14.47 -11.07 -6.63
CA MET A 244 -13.43 -10.36 -5.87
C MET A 244 -14.02 -9.31 -4.93
N PHE A 245 -15.05 -8.59 -5.34
CA PHE A 245 -15.78 -7.65 -4.48
C PHE A 245 -16.37 -8.35 -3.24
N VAL A 246 -17.07 -9.48 -3.45
CA VAL A 246 -17.64 -10.28 -2.35
C VAL A 246 -16.54 -10.81 -1.44
N ASN A 247 -15.49 -11.39 -1.99
CA ASN A 247 -14.37 -11.95 -1.22
C ASN A 247 -13.64 -10.88 -0.41
N THR A 248 -13.52 -9.66 -0.93
CA THR A 248 -12.97 -8.51 -0.21
C THR A 248 -13.78 -8.21 1.05
N GLN A 249 -15.11 -8.11 0.94
CA GLN A 249 -16.00 -7.87 2.07
C GLN A 249 -15.92 -9.00 3.11
N VAL A 250 -15.99 -10.22 2.65
CA VAL A 250 -16.07 -11.42 3.50
C VAL A 250 -14.78 -11.64 4.28
N ALA A 251 -13.61 -11.58 3.62
CA ALA A 251 -12.33 -11.75 4.28
C ALA A 251 -12.03 -10.63 5.28
N THR A 252 -12.39 -9.40 4.95
CA THR A 252 -12.23 -8.25 5.83
C THR A 252 -13.04 -8.41 7.12
N ALA A 253 -14.29 -8.80 7.00
CA ALA A 253 -15.15 -9.07 8.17
C ALA A 253 -14.60 -10.22 9.01
N ALA A 254 -14.17 -11.32 8.39
CA ALA A 254 -13.60 -12.47 9.07
C ALA A 254 -12.30 -12.11 9.82
N ALA A 255 -11.41 -11.33 9.21
CA ALA A 255 -10.16 -10.90 9.83
C ALA A 255 -10.39 -9.94 11.01
N MET A 256 -11.29 -8.97 10.85
CA MET A 256 -11.67 -8.05 11.93
C MET A 256 -12.18 -8.83 13.16
N LEU A 257 -13.09 -9.77 12.96
CA LEU A 257 -13.63 -10.59 14.04
C LEU A 257 -12.55 -11.49 14.67
N ALA A 258 -11.71 -12.13 13.87
CA ALA A 258 -10.65 -13.00 14.34
C ALA A 258 -9.59 -12.23 15.16
N TRP A 259 -9.21 -11.03 14.71
CA TRP A 259 -8.33 -10.12 15.45
C TRP A 259 -8.92 -9.74 16.80
N LEU A 260 -10.17 -9.29 16.82
CA LEU A 260 -10.87 -8.91 18.05
C LEU A 260 -11.00 -10.08 19.04
N VAL A 261 -11.31 -11.28 18.56
CA VAL A 261 -11.34 -12.49 19.40
C VAL A 261 -9.97 -12.78 20.00
N TYR A 262 -8.90 -12.70 19.20
CA TYR A 262 -7.52 -12.84 19.67
C TYR A 262 -7.19 -11.82 20.78
N GLU A 263 -7.50 -10.53 20.58
CA GLU A 263 -7.29 -9.49 21.59
C GLU A 263 -8.08 -9.76 22.87
N LYS A 264 -9.34 -10.15 22.74
CA LYS A 264 -10.16 -10.47 23.91
C LYS A 264 -9.57 -11.59 24.74
N ILE A 265 -9.05 -12.63 24.09
CA ILE A 265 -8.41 -13.77 24.78
C ILE A 265 -7.08 -13.35 25.41
N ARG A 266 -6.25 -12.55 24.71
CA ARG A 266 -4.90 -12.20 25.15
C ARG A 266 -4.84 -11.01 26.11
N HIS A 267 -5.72 -10.03 25.92
CA HIS A 267 -5.66 -8.73 26.58
C HIS A 267 -6.95 -8.38 27.36
N GLY A 268 -7.98 -9.20 27.25
CA GLY A 268 -9.23 -9.03 28.01
C GLY A 268 -10.21 -8.00 27.46
N ALA A 269 -9.90 -7.35 26.33
CA ALA A 269 -10.76 -6.30 25.75
C ALA A 269 -10.88 -6.45 24.23
N PHE A 270 -11.97 -5.94 23.67
CA PHE A 270 -12.12 -5.65 22.25
C PHE A 270 -11.72 -4.18 22.05
N THR A 271 -10.72 -3.90 21.21
CA THR A 271 -10.26 -2.52 21.01
C THR A 271 -10.74 -1.94 19.69
N THR A 272 -10.99 -0.62 19.66
CA THR A 272 -11.32 0.11 18.44
C THR A 272 -10.15 0.02 17.43
N LEU A 273 -8.92 0.14 17.93
CA LEU A 273 -7.71 0.02 17.11
C LEU A 273 -7.60 -1.38 16.51
N GLY A 274 -7.88 -2.43 17.32
CA GLY A 274 -7.87 -3.83 16.84
C GLY A 274 -8.93 -4.10 15.78
N ALA A 275 -10.12 -3.48 15.89
CA ALA A 275 -11.14 -3.56 14.84
C ALA A 275 -10.63 -2.96 13.52
N ALA A 276 -10.05 -1.76 13.57
CA ALA A 276 -9.49 -1.09 12.41
C ALA A 276 -8.30 -1.87 11.79
N SER A 277 -7.34 -2.28 12.61
CA SER A 277 -6.16 -3.03 12.15
C SER A 277 -6.53 -4.41 11.61
N GLY A 278 -7.49 -5.11 12.25
CA GLY A 278 -8.00 -6.39 11.79
C GLY A 278 -8.72 -6.29 10.44
N ALA A 279 -9.49 -5.21 10.23
CA ALA A 279 -10.10 -4.94 8.93
C ALA A 279 -9.02 -4.76 7.86
N VAL A 280 -8.01 -3.90 8.11
CA VAL A 280 -6.90 -3.69 7.16
C VAL A 280 -6.12 -4.98 6.91
N ALA A 281 -5.86 -5.80 7.93
CA ALA A 281 -5.19 -7.09 7.75
C ALA A 281 -5.97 -8.04 6.81
N GLY A 282 -7.29 -8.07 6.91
CA GLY A 282 -8.15 -8.85 6.02
C GLY A 282 -8.13 -8.33 4.58
N LEU A 283 -8.19 -7.01 4.41
CA LEU A 283 -8.07 -6.34 3.11
C LEU A 283 -6.73 -6.68 2.44
N VAL A 284 -5.64 -6.59 3.19
CA VAL A 284 -4.29 -6.94 2.72
C VAL A 284 -4.20 -8.39 2.28
N ALA A 285 -4.66 -9.33 3.11
CA ALA A 285 -4.50 -10.75 2.84
C ALA A 285 -5.39 -11.26 1.69
N ILE A 286 -6.57 -10.67 1.48
CA ILE A 286 -7.44 -11.07 0.36
C ILE A 286 -6.99 -10.47 -0.96
N THR A 287 -6.19 -9.40 -0.94
CA THR A 287 -5.71 -8.69 -2.13
C THR A 287 -5.03 -9.61 -3.16
N PRO A 288 -4.07 -10.50 -2.80
CA PRO A 288 -3.48 -11.40 -3.78
C PRO A 288 -4.39 -12.57 -4.18
N SER A 289 -5.30 -12.99 -3.30
CA SER A 289 -5.94 -14.30 -3.36
C SER A 289 -7.42 -14.26 -3.74
N GLY A 290 -8.08 -13.11 -3.62
CA GLY A 290 -9.53 -13.04 -3.67
C GLY A 290 -10.16 -13.42 -5.02
N GLY A 291 -9.43 -13.27 -6.13
CA GLY A 291 -9.86 -13.76 -7.44
C GLY A 291 -9.67 -15.26 -7.64
N ALA A 292 -8.85 -15.92 -6.81
CA ALA A 292 -8.52 -17.33 -6.94
C ALA A 292 -9.27 -18.24 -5.96
N VAL A 293 -9.79 -17.69 -4.83
CA VAL A 293 -10.42 -18.48 -3.78
C VAL A 293 -11.95 -18.36 -3.79
N SER A 294 -12.62 -19.39 -3.27
CA SER A 294 -14.07 -19.32 -3.05
C SER A 294 -14.41 -18.38 -1.87
N PRO A 295 -15.68 -17.97 -1.70
CA PRO A 295 -16.09 -17.16 -0.53
C PRO A 295 -15.80 -17.85 0.82
N LEU A 296 -15.90 -19.18 0.90
CA LEU A 296 -15.46 -19.92 2.10
C LEU A 296 -13.94 -19.87 2.28
N GLY A 297 -13.18 -19.95 1.18
CA GLY A 297 -11.73 -19.73 1.19
C GLY A 297 -11.38 -18.32 1.65
N ALA A 298 -12.15 -17.31 1.25
CA ALA A 298 -11.97 -15.92 1.69
C ALA A 298 -12.21 -15.75 3.20
N ILE A 299 -13.19 -16.44 3.80
CA ILE A 299 -13.37 -16.48 5.26
C ILE A 299 -12.12 -17.05 5.93
N ALA A 300 -11.58 -18.16 5.42
CA ALA A 300 -10.40 -18.80 5.97
C ALA A 300 -9.16 -17.89 5.86
N VAL A 301 -8.91 -17.29 4.68
CA VAL A 301 -7.81 -16.34 4.45
C VAL A 301 -7.91 -15.16 5.43
N GLY A 302 -9.09 -14.55 5.55
CA GLY A 302 -9.32 -13.44 6.47
C GLY A 302 -9.08 -13.82 7.93
N ALA A 303 -9.67 -14.91 8.39
CA ALA A 303 -9.54 -15.36 9.79
C ALA A 303 -8.09 -15.68 10.15
N ILE A 304 -7.37 -16.40 9.29
CA ILE A 304 -5.96 -16.74 9.49
C ILE A 304 -5.11 -15.46 9.55
N ALA A 305 -5.31 -14.55 8.59
CA ALA A 305 -4.58 -13.29 8.54
C ALA A 305 -4.87 -12.41 9.76
N GLY A 306 -6.13 -12.31 10.19
CA GLY A 306 -6.51 -11.55 11.37
C GLY A 306 -5.76 -11.98 12.63
N VAL A 307 -5.65 -13.29 12.87
CA VAL A 307 -4.90 -13.84 14.00
C VAL A 307 -3.40 -13.63 13.83
N LEU A 308 -2.83 -13.98 12.67
CA LEU A 308 -1.38 -13.93 12.47
C LEU A 308 -0.84 -12.50 12.47
N CYS A 309 -1.55 -11.54 11.89
CA CYS A 309 -1.18 -10.12 11.96
C CYS A 309 -1.31 -9.57 13.39
N ALA A 310 -2.36 -9.92 14.13
CA ALA A 310 -2.51 -9.54 15.55
C ALA A 310 -1.35 -10.05 16.41
N MET A 311 -0.83 -11.24 16.11
CA MET A 311 0.39 -11.75 16.75
C MET A 311 1.65 -11.02 16.29
N ALA A 312 1.74 -10.73 15.01
CA ALA A 312 2.92 -10.15 14.36
C ALA A 312 3.21 -8.72 14.79
N VAL A 313 2.19 -7.89 15.05
CA VAL A 313 2.39 -6.52 15.56
C VAL A 313 3.13 -6.49 16.90
N GLY A 314 3.07 -7.56 17.67
CA GLY A 314 3.84 -7.72 18.91
C GLY A 314 5.33 -8.03 18.71
N LEU A 315 5.72 -8.51 17.53
CA LEU A 315 7.10 -8.95 17.24
C LEU A 315 8.10 -7.81 17.31
N LYS A 316 7.69 -6.57 16.98
CA LYS A 316 8.54 -5.37 17.11
C LYS A 316 9.10 -5.19 18.54
N TYR A 317 8.33 -5.49 19.56
CA TYR A 317 8.79 -5.42 20.95
C TYR A 317 9.75 -6.57 21.29
N LYS A 318 9.51 -7.76 20.75
CA LYS A 318 10.38 -8.93 20.96
C LYS A 318 11.73 -8.78 20.29
N PHE A 319 11.74 -8.43 19.01
CA PHE A 319 12.96 -8.28 18.20
C PHE A 319 13.61 -6.90 18.29
N GLY A 320 12.88 -5.90 18.76
CA GLY A 320 13.42 -4.58 19.03
C GLY A 320 13.60 -3.71 17.78
N TYR A 321 12.86 -3.93 16.71
CA TYR A 321 12.74 -2.98 15.60
C TYR A 321 11.53 -2.05 15.85
N ASP A 322 11.67 -0.76 15.50
CA ASP A 322 10.62 0.24 15.75
C ASP A 322 9.77 0.49 14.50
N ASP A 323 8.85 -0.41 14.25
CA ASP A 323 7.76 -0.26 13.28
C ASP A 323 6.65 0.58 13.92
N SER A 324 6.58 1.86 13.58
CA SER A 324 5.77 2.83 14.32
C SER A 324 4.28 2.48 14.29
N LEU A 325 3.72 2.18 13.12
CA LEU A 325 2.28 1.97 12.91
C LEU A 325 1.96 0.59 12.33
N ASP A 326 2.76 -0.42 12.66
CA ASP A 326 2.51 -1.83 12.37
C ASP A 326 2.53 -2.22 10.88
N VAL A 327 3.28 -1.48 10.05
CA VAL A 327 3.39 -1.74 8.61
C VAL A 327 3.95 -3.15 8.33
N VAL A 328 5.00 -3.55 9.06
CA VAL A 328 5.57 -4.90 8.97
C VAL A 328 4.57 -5.95 9.44
N GLY A 329 3.93 -5.70 10.58
CA GLY A 329 2.98 -6.64 11.18
C GLY A 329 1.72 -6.87 10.35
N VAL A 330 1.23 -5.84 9.65
CA VAL A 330 -0.01 -5.89 8.87
C VAL A 330 0.27 -6.12 7.39
N HIS A 331 1.10 -5.27 6.74
CA HIS A 331 1.30 -5.35 5.29
C HIS A 331 2.27 -6.46 4.88
N LEU A 332 3.44 -6.59 5.53
CA LEU A 332 4.36 -7.67 5.19
C LEU A 332 3.76 -9.03 5.54
N VAL A 333 3.33 -9.21 6.79
CA VAL A 333 2.81 -10.51 7.25
C VAL A 333 1.49 -10.84 6.56
N GLY A 334 0.55 -9.88 6.47
CA GLY A 334 -0.73 -10.09 5.79
C GLY A 334 -0.57 -10.41 4.29
N GLY A 335 0.34 -9.71 3.60
CA GLY A 335 0.68 -9.99 2.20
C GLY A 335 1.28 -11.37 2.01
N VAL A 336 2.25 -11.77 2.85
CA VAL A 336 2.85 -13.12 2.83
C VAL A 336 1.79 -14.19 3.07
N VAL A 337 0.96 -14.02 4.11
CA VAL A 337 -0.11 -14.97 4.43
C VAL A 337 -1.09 -15.10 3.27
N GLY A 338 -1.60 -13.98 2.75
CA GLY A 338 -2.57 -13.98 1.64
C GLY A 338 -2.01 -14.63 0.37
N SER A 339 -0.76 -14.32 0.02
CA SER A 339 -0.11 -14.86 -1.17
C SER A 339 0.17 -16.37 -1.04
N LEU A 340 0.66 -16.84 0.10
CA LEU A 340 0.94 -18.27 0.31
C LEU A 340 -0.34 -19.10 0.39
N LEU A 341 -1.41 -18.56 0.96
CA LEU A 341 -2.69 -19.25 1.06
C LEU A 341 -3.36 -19.51 -0.29
N ILE A 342 -2.96 -18.82 -1.37
CA ILE A 342 -3.39 -19.17 -2.74
C ILE A 342 -2.99 -20.62 -3.05
N GLY A 343 -1.74 -21.00 -2.76
CA GLY A 343 -1.27 -22.37 -2.98
C GLY A 343 -2.04 -23.46 -2.23
N LEU A 344 -2.80 -23.07 -1.20
CA LEU A 344 -3.64 -24.00 -0.42
C LEU A 344 -5.11 -23.93 -0.83
N PHE A 345 -5.67 -22.72 -1.04
CA PHE A 345 -7.10 -22.48 -1.15
C PHE A 345 -7.58 -22.07 -2.55
N ALA A 346 -6.72 -21.95 -3.56
CA ALA A 346 -7.17 -21.69 -4.94
C ALA A 346 -8.16 -22.76 -5.38
N SER A 347 -9.30 -22.33 -5.92
CA SER A 347 -10.48 -23.20 -6.13
C SER A 347 -10.67 -23.67 -7.60
N GLY A 348 -9.84 -23.17 -8.54
CA GLY A 348 -9.98 -23.44 -9.96
C GLY A 348 -11.24 -22.83 -10.61
N LYS A 349 -11.91 -21.88 -9.95
CA LYS A 349 -13.20 -21.31 -10.38
C LYS A 349 -13.21 -19.77 -10.41
N GLY A 350 -12.06 -19.14 -10.46
CA GLY A 350 -11.94 -17.68 -10.43
C GLY A 350 -11.11 -17.16 -11.60
N GLN A 351 -10.09 -16.37 -11.28
CA GLN A 351 -9.20 -15.77 -12.27
C GLN A 351 -8.41 -16.77 -13.13
N SER A 352 -8.30 -18.01 -12.68
CA SER A 352 -7.57 -19.07 -13.38
C SER A 352 -8.12 -20.44 -13.00
N ASP A 353 -7.81 -21.47 -13.81
CA ASP A 353 -8.12 -22.87 -13.54
C ASP A 353 -7.14 -23.50 -12.53
N VAL A 354 -6.34 -22.68 -11.83
CA VAL A 354 -5.36 -23.14 -10.84
C VAL A 354 -6.07 -23.62 -9.59
N GLU A 355 -5.76 -24.85 -9.19
CA GLU A 355 -6.21 -25.45 -7.94
C GLU A 355 -5.08 -25.52 -6.93
N GLY A 356 -5.37 -25.13 -5.69
CA GLY A 356 -4.49 -25.27 -4.55
C GLY A 356 -4.53 -26.67 -3.96
N LEU A 357 -3.68 -26.89 -2.94
CA LEU A 357 -3.53 -28.22 -2.29
C LEU A 357 -4.87 -28.82 -1.85
N PHE A 358 -5.76 -28.02 -1.25
CA PHE A 358 -7.04 -28.52 -0.72
C PHE A 358 -8.11 -28.77 -1.80
N TYR A 359 -7.83 -28.40 -3.05
CA TYR A 359 -8.69 -28.64 -4.21
C TYR A 359 -8.10 -29.66 -5.20
N GLY A 360 -6.96 -30.30 -4.86
CA GLY A 360 -6.36 -31.36 -5.66
C GLY A 360 -5.16 -30.91 -6.52
N GLY A 361 -4.79 -29.63 -6.54
CA GLY A 361 -3.71 -29.07 -7.36
C GLY A 361 -2.28 -29.36 -6.85
N GLY A 362 -2.13 -30.04 -5.70
CA GLY A 362 -0.81 -30.32 -5.15
C GLY A 362 -0.09 -29.08 -4.62
N LEU A 363 1.24 -29.11 -4.62
CA LEU A 363 2.08 -28.01 -4.06
C LEU A 363 2.72 -27.11 -5.13
N ASP A 364 2.43 -27.31 -6.42
CA ASP A 364 3.07 -26.54 -7.49
C ASP A 364 2.79 -25.04 -7.32
N GLN A 365 1.51 -24.66 -7.16
CA GLN A 365 1.16 -23.26 -6.95
C GLN A 365 1.72 -22.69 -5.66
N PHE A 366 1.80 -23.48 -4.59
CA PHE A 366 2.42 -23.03 -3.33
C PHE A 366 3.90 -22.68 -3.54
N TRP A 367 4.63 -23.48 -4.31
CA TRP A 367 6.03 -23.21 -4.65
C TRP A 367 6.22 -21.93 -5.47
N LYS A 368 5.36 -21.71 -6.47
CA LYS A 368 5.37 -20.48 -7.28
C LYS A 368 5.13 -19.26 -6.40
N GLN A 369 4.15 -19.35 -5.50
CA GLN A 369 3.89 -18.27 -4.54
C GLN A 369 5.10 -18.01 -3.61
N CYS A 370 5.74 -19.05 -3.10
CA CYS A 370 6.96 -18.91 -2.31
C CYS A 370 8.07 -18.16 -3.10
N ALA A 371 8.29 -18.53 -4.37
CA ALA A 371 9.29 -17.88 -5.19
C ALA A 371 9.03 -16.37 -5.34
N GLY A 372 7.80 -15.97 -5.71
CA GLY A 372 7.41 -14.57 -5.83
C GLY A 372 7.53 -13.80 -4.51
N VAL A 373 6.97 -14.36 -3.43
CA VAL A 373 6.97 -13.77 -2.09
C VAL A 373 8.39 -13.48 -1.60
N PHE A 374 9.26 -14.49 -1.60
CA PHE A 374 10.61 -14.33 -1.03
C PHE A 374 11.55 -13.51 -1.91
N ALA A 375 11.38 -13.55 -3.23
CA ALA A 375 12.16 -12.71 -4.13
C ALA A 375 11.83 -11.22 -3.94
N VAL A 376 10.53 -10.85 -3.92
CA VAL A 376 10.11 -9.45 -3.72
C VAL A 376 10.46 -8.99 -2.30
N LEU A 377 10.24 -9.82 -1.28
CA LEU A 377 10.63 -9.52 0.10
C LEU A 377 12.13 -9.22 0.20
N GLY A 378 12.97 -10.10 -0.33
CA GLY A 378 14.42 -9.95 -0.28
C GLY A 378 14.90 -8.71 -1.04
N TYR A 379 14.43 -8.54 -2.27
CA TYR A 379 14.77 -7.39 -3.10
C TYR A 379 14.38 -6.07 -2.46
N SER A 380 13.11 -5.95 -2.08
CA SER A 380 12.57 -4.73 -1.49
C SER A 380 13.28 -4.36 -0.18
N LEU A 381 13.48 -5.33 0.71
CA LEU A 381 14.19 -5.12 1.97
C LEU A 381 15.60 -4.59 1.75
N VAL A 382 16.37 -5.28 0.89
CA VAL A 382 17.79 -4.94 0.67
C VAL A 382 17.94 -3.61 -0.05
N VAL A 383 17.21 -3.40 -1.15
CA VAL A 383 17.33 -2.17 -1.94
C VAL A 383 16.82 -0.97 -1.15
N SER A 384 15.74 -1.11 -0.38
CA SER A 384 15.23 -0.03 0.47
C SER A 384 16.18 0.31 1.60
N ALA A 385 16.85 -0.68 2.21
CA ALA A 385 17.88 -0.44 3.21
C ALA A 385 19.09 0.30 2.60
N ILE A 386 19.52 -0.06 1.39
CA ILE A 386 20.61 0.64 0.68
C ILE A 386 20.20 2.08 0.38
N LEU A 387 18.99 2.32 -0.15
CA LEU A 387 18.49 3.68 -0.42
C LEU A 387 18.44 4.51 0.86
N ALA A 388 17.88 3.96 1.93
CA ALA A 388 17.83 4.64 3.22
C ALA A 388 19.23 4.97 3.77
N PHE A 389 20.16 4.03 3.66
CA PHE A 389 21.55 4.26 4.08
C PHE A 389 22.23 5.37 3.26
N LEU A 390 22.06 5.37 1.95
CA LEU A 390 22.63 6.41 1.09
C LEU A 390 22.03 7.78 1.39
N LEU A 391 20.72 7.88 1.57
CA LEU A 391 20.05 9.12 1.93
C LEU A 391 20.46 9.60 3.33
N ASP A 392 20.58 8.68 4.29
CA ASP A 392 21.02 9.03 5.64
C ASP A 392 22.45 9.58 5.65
N LYS A 393 23.35 9.01 4.85
CA LYS A 393 24.75 9.45 4.73
C LYS A 393 24.94 10.72 3.92
N THR A 394 24.00 11.10 3.08
CA THR A 394 24.13 12.29 2.21
C THR A 394 23.38 13.49 2.77
N ILE A 395 22.07 13.37 2.99
CA ILE A 395 21.20 14.48 3.42
C ILE A 395 20.70 14.32 4.87
N GLY A 396 20.91 13.13 5.46
CA GLY A 396 20.36 12.75 6.76
C GLY A 396 18.86 12.49 6.70
N MET A 397 18.43 11.28 7.06
CA MET A 397 16.98 10.91 7.01
C MET A 397 16.23 11.35 8.27
N ARG A 398 16.87 11.39 9.43
CA ARG A 398 16.20 11.73 10.69
C ARG A 398 16.21 13.23 10.96
N VAL A 399 15.15 13.69 11.60
CA VAL A 399 15.13 14.99 12.29
C VAL A 399 16.09 14.99 13.48
N SER A 400 16.39 16.16 14.03
CA SER A 400 17.16 16.26 15.27
C SER A 400 16.40 15.63 16.45
N GLU A 401 17.12 15.27 17.53
CA GLU A 401 16.48 14.77 18.74
C GLU A 401 15.55 15.80 19.37
N ASP A 402 15.91 17.06 19.33
CA ASP A 402 15.10 18.17 19.83
C ASP A 402 13.79 18.30 19.03
N ASP A 403 13.85 18.20 17.71
CA ASP A 403 12.66 18.25 16.84
C ASP A 403 11.76 17.01 17.04
N GLU A 404 12.35 15.82 17.22
CA GLU A 404 11.58 14.59 17.52
C GLU A 404 10.84 14.72 18.87
N VAL A 405 11.47 15.37 19.86
CA VAL A 405 10.88 15.63 21.17
C VAL A 405 9.86 16.77 21.10
N ALA A 406 10.15 17.87 20.43
CA ALA A 406 9.27 19.03 20.28
C ALA A 406 8.02 18.70 19.45
N GLY A 407 8.21 18.04 18.31
CA GLY A 407 7.16 17.66 17.39
C GLY A 407 7.51 18.01 15.94
N ILE A 408 7.32 17.04 15.06
CA ILE A 408 7.73 17.14 13.64
C ILE A 408 6.86 18.14 12.87
N ASP A 409 5.58 18.26 13.20
CA ASP A 409 4.67 19.19 12.50
C ASP A 409 5.20 20.62 12.53
N GLN A 410 5.65 21.07 13.71
CA GLN A 410 6.22 22.41 13.86
C GLN A 410 7.59 22.53 13.21
N ALA A 411 8.43 21.50 13.32
CA ALA A 411 9.79 21.52 12.81
C ALA A 411 9.87 21.48 11.27
N GLU A 412 9.05 20.65 10.63
CA GLU A 412 9.10 20.41 9.18
C GLU A 412 8.09 21.24 8.39
N HIS A 413 6.93 21.63 9.01
CA HIS A 413 5.82 22.30 8.32
C HIS A 413 5.47 23.67 8.90
N ALA A 414 6.05 24.08 10.05
CA ALA A 414 5.70 25.30 10.76
C ALA A 414 4.21 25.42 11.11
N GLU A 415 3.53 24.28 11.31
CA GLU A 415 2.11 24.19 11.54
C GLU A 415 1.80 23.30 12.75
N THR A 416 0.58 23.42 13.28
CA THR A 416 0.02 22.53 14.32
C THR A 416 -1.31 21.96 13.87
N ALA A 417 -1.54 20.67 14.12
CA ALA A 417 -2.72 19.97 13.66
C ALA A 417 -4.03 20.50 14.27
N TYR A 418 -3.97 21.05 15.50
CA TYR A 418 -5.14 21.52 16.24
C TYR A 418 -4.85 22.85 16.96
N ASP A 419 -5.78 23.77 16.90
CA ASP A 419 -5.80 24.98 17.71
C ASP A 419 -6.74 24.78 18.93
N PHE A 420 -6.14 24.70 20.09
CA PHE A 420 -6.87 24.62 21.37
C PHE A 420 -6.99 25.96 22.09
N SER A 421 -6.53 27.06 21.50
CA SER A 421 -6.52 28.38 22.12
C SER A 421 -7.95 28.89 22.46
N GLY A 422 -8.98 28.47 21.71
CA GLY A 422 -10.38 28.81 21.93
C GLY A 422 -11.15 27.87 22.86
N ALA A 423 -10.60 26.70 23.23
CA ALA A 423 -11.33 25.68 24.00
C ALA A 423 -11.23 25.86 25.54
N GLY A 424 -10.44 26.82 26.01
CA GLY A 424 -10.16 27.09 27.44
C GLY A 424 -10.76 28.40 27.93
N GLY A 425 -12.06 28.47 28.09
CA GLY A 425 -12.71 29.52 28.93
C GLY A 425 -12.43 29.27 30.41
N GLY A 426 -11.19 29.50 30.88
CA GLY A 426 -10.84 29.35 32.31
C GLY A 426 -9.32 29.42 32.53
N ALA A 427 -8.84 30.65 32.71
CA ALA A 427 -7.58 31.06 33.34
C ALA A 427 -6.41 30.09 33.39
N ALA A 428 -5.53 30.18 32.39
CA ALA A 428 -4.09 30.12 32.63
C ALA A 428 -3.40 31.15 31.73
N ARG A 429 -3.04 32.28 32.30
CA ARG A 429 -2.08 33.20 31.69
C ARG A 429 -0.74 32.48 31.57
N THR A 430 -0.47 31.90 30.44
CA THR A 430 0.88 31.56 30.07
C THR A 430 1.51 32.80 29.46
N THR A 431 2.60 33.26 30.07
CA THR A 431 3.44 34.34 29.60
C THR A 431 3.81 34.12 28.14
N ALA A 432 3.35 35.03 27.28
CA ALA A 432 3.76 35.08 25.90
C ALA A 432 5.29 35.25 25.79
N LEU A 433 5.94 34.32 25.16
CA LEU A 433 7.27 34.52 24.62
C LEU A 433 7.18 35.59 23.51
N PRO A 434 8.08 36.57 23.46
CA PRO A 434 8.02 37.60 22.44
C PRO A 434 8.27 37.01 21.06
N THR A 435 7.26 37.07 20.20
CA THR A 435 7.43 36.86 18.77
C THR A 435 8.36 37.94 18.23
N ALA A 436 9.54 37.56 17.81
CA ALA A 436 10.39 38.41 16.99
C ALA A 436 9.74 38.52 15.60
N VAL A 437 8.83 39.50 15.45
CA VAL A 437 8.42 40.00 14.15
C VAL A 437 9.57 40.77 13.59
N THR A 438 10.37 40.19 12.73
CA THR A 438 11.33 40.92 11.88
C THR A 438 10.50 41.65 10.82
N ASP A 439 10.44 42.96 11.01
CA ASP A 439 9.87 43.93 10.11
C ASP A 439 10.59 43.91 8.76
N ALA A 440 9.99 43.26 7.77
CA ALA A 440 10.51 43.17 6.40
C ALA A 440 9.97 44.27 5.49
N SER A 441 9.56 45.44 6.06
CA SER A 441 8.98 46.56 5.32
C SER A 441 9.86 47.80 5.27
N LYS A 442 11.21 47.68 5.10
CA LYS A 442 12.05 48.81 4.72
C LYS A 442 13.17 48.38 3.77
N LYS A 443 12.88 48.35 2.48
CA LYS A 443 13.80 48.60 1.40
C LYS A 443 13.06 48.61 0.04
N VAL A 444 12.31 49.68 -0.19
CA VAL A 444 12.05 50.24 -1.52
C VAL A 444 12.05 51.77 -1.27
N ASP A 445 13.16 52.41 -1.60
CA ASP A 445 13.37 53.78 -1.98
C ASP A 445 14.81 54.20 -1.61
N ALA A 446 15.73 54.03 -2.59
CA ALA A 446 16.83 54.90 -2.98
C ALA A 446 17.58 54.27 -4.16
#